data_34059c79c6936d446c586a74a01085e1
#
_entry.id   34059c79c6936d446c586a74a01085e1
#
_cell.length_a   1.000
_cell.length_b   1.000
_cell.length_c   1.000
_cell.angle_alpha   90.00
_cell.angle_beta   90.00
_cell.angle_gamma   90.00
#
_symmetry.space_group_name_H-M   'P 1'
#
loop_
_entity.id
_entity.type
_entity.pdbx_description
1 polymer ?
#
loop_
_entity_poly.entity_id
_entity_poly.type
_entity_poly.pdbx_seq_one_letter_code
_entity_poly.pdbx_strand_id
1 'polypeptide(L)'
;KRADNGEYVMSQAFQFEPTLFKYLRDLKKHNERPWFKANKARYEDELRSPMLHFIESFAPYLEKVSENFLADARPLGGSLFRIHRDTRFAKDKTPYKTHAGAHFRHLRAKDVHAPGFYLHMEPGNVFMGAGIWRPDSATLGKIREAIVADAKKWKRLSTAKALGNADISFVGDSLKRPPRGFD
;
A
#
# COMPACT_ATOMS: atom_id res chain seq x y z
N LYS A 1 -20.63 38.88 11.81
CA LYS A 1 -19.35 39.33 11.26
C LYS A 1 -18.37 38.20 11.48
N ARG A 2 -18.12 37.41 10.43
CA ARG A 2 -17.18 36.26 10.42
C ARG A 2 -15.83 36.80 10.01
N ALA A 3 -14.81 36.50 10.78
CA ALA A 3 -13.43 36.41 10.32
C ALA A 3 -13.09 34.92 10.37
N ASP A 4 -13.10 34.29 9.21
CA ASP A 4 -12.72 32.89 9.03
C ASP A 4 -11.36 32.90 8.33
N ASN A 5 -10.32 33.05 9.14
CA ASN A 5 -8.96 32.82 8.69
C ASN A 5 -8.74 31.33 8.81
N GLY A 6 -8.93 30.62 7.69
CA GLY A 6 -8.58 29.21 7.54
C GLY A 6 -7.09 28.96 7.66
N GLU A 7 -6.49 29.22 8.81
CA GLU A 7 -5.22 28.62 9.17
C GLU A 7 -5.44 27.13 9.36
N TYR A 8 -5.10 26.37 8.33
CA TYR A 8 -4.87 24.95 8.46
C TYR A 8 -3.74 24.75 9.48
N VAL A 9 -4.10 24.51 10.73
CA VAL A 9 -3.17 23.90 11.67
C VAL A 9 -2.79 22.57 11.06
N MET A 10 -1.64 22.53 10.39
CA MET A 10 -0.99 21.29 10.00
C MET A 10 -0.79 20.53 11.31
N SER A 11 -1.71 19.62 11.65
CA SER A 11 -1.43 18.61 12.66
C SER A 11 -0.10 18.00 12.26
N GLN A 12 0.84 17.91 13.20
CA GLN A 12 2.20 17.45 12.92
C GLN A 12 2.09 16.21 12.03
N ALA A 13 2.65 16.30 10.82
CA ALA A 13 2.61 15.22 9.86
C ALA A 13 3.23 13.99 10.55
N PHE A 14 2.55 12.85 10.51
CA PHE A 14 3.06 11.63 11.11
C PHE A 14 4.43 11.31 10.52
N GLN A 15 5.42 11.09 11.37
CA GLN A 15 6.77 10.74 10.95
C GLN A 15 7.14 9.37 11.51
N PHE A 16 7.69 8.53 10.64
CA PHE A 16 8.26 7.26 11.06
C PHE A 16 9.66 7.50 11.62
N GLU A 17 9.91 6.96 12.80
CA GLU A 17 11.24 6.99 13.41
C GLU A 17 12.23 6.10 12.65
N PRO A 18 13.52 6.45 12.57
CA PRO A 18 14.56 5.64 11.95
C PRO A 18 14.69 4.23 12.53
N THR A 19 14.19 4.00 13.74
CA THR A 19 14.16 2.72 14.46
C THR A 19 13.37 1.67 13.70
N LEU A 20 12.29 2.02 12.99
CA LEU A 20 11.52 1.12 12.13
C LEU A 20 12.43 0.47 11.08
N PHE A 21 13.19 1.27 10.34
CA PHE A 21 14.09 0.77 9.31
C PHE A 21 15.30 0.03 9.90
N LYS A 22 15.76 0.41 11.09
CA LYS A 22 16.79 -0.32 11.82
C LYS A 22 16.30 -1.72 12.17
N TYR A 23 15.10 -1.84 12.73
CA TYR A 23 14.50 -3.14 13.03
C TYR A 23 14.38 -4.02 11.79
N LEU A 24 13.90 -3.48 10.66
CA LEU A 24 13.78 -4.23 9.41
C LEU A 24 15.14 -4.71 8.87
N ARG A 25 16.20 -3.90 8.99
CA ARG A 25 17.57 -4.31 8.64
C ARG A 25 18.07 -5.44 9.54
N ASP A 26 17.83 -5.35 10.83
CA ASP A 26 18.22 -6.39 11.80
C ASP A 26 17.45 -7.69 11.52
N LEU A 27 16.13 -7.61 11.27
CA LEU A 27 15.30 -8.75 10.90
C LEU A 27 15.76 -9.39 9.58
N LYS A 28 16.22 -8.61 8.61
CA LYS A 28 16.75 -9.14 7.33
C LYS A 28 18.02 -9.95 7.56
N LYS A 29 18.89 -9.54 8.49
CA LYS A 29 20.13 -10.27 8.85
C LYS A 29 19.87 -11.55 9.65
N HIS A 30 18.83 -11.54 10.49
CA HIS A 30 18.51 -12.57 11.46
C HIS A 30 17.08 -13.10 11.27
N ASN A 31 16.73 -13.49 10.02
CA ASN A 31 15.37 -13.87 9.68
C ASN A 31 15.04 -15.31 10.12
N GLU A 32 14.99 -15.50 11.44
CA GLU A 32 14.73 -16.78 12.09
C GLU A 32 13.85 -16.65 13.33
N ARG A 33 13.14 -17.72 13.67
CA ARG A 33 12.16 -17.72 14.78
C ARG A 33 12.77 -17.39 16.15
N PRO A 34 13.95 -17.93 16.54
CA PRO A 34 14.55 -17.62 17.85
C PRO A 34 14.85 -16.13 18.00
N TRP A 35 15.44 -15.52 16.96
CA TRP A 35 15.75 -14.10 16.99
C TRP A 35 14.48 -13.23 17.08
N PHE A 36 13.47 -13.54 16.28
CA PHE A 36 12.20 -12.81 16.32
C PHE A 36 11.53 -12.91 17.69
N LYS A 37 11.53 -14.11 18.30
CA LYS A 37 11.00 -14.31 19.65
C LYS A 37 11.71 -13.45 20.68
N ALA A 38 13.05 -13.40 20.64
CA ALA A 38 13.86 -12.58 21.53
C ALA A 38 13.67 -11.07 21.30
N ASN A 39 13.32 -10.65 20.08
CA ASN A 39 13.13 -9.25 19.69
C ASN A 39 11.65 -8.87 19.49
N LYS A 40 10.72 -9.63 20.07
CA LYS A 40 9.28 -9.40 19.86
C LYS A 40 8.83 -8.03 20.40
N ALA A 41 9.36 -7.57 21.52
CA ALA A 41 9.05 -6.24 22.05
C ALA A 41 9.47 -5.15 21.06
N ARG A 42 10.69 -5.24 20.49
CA ARG A 42 11.13 -4.33 19.45
C ARG A 42 10.22 -4.33 18.22
N TYR A 43 9.73 -5.52 17.81
CA TYR A 43 8.76 -5.62 16.72
C TYR A 43 7.48 -4.81 17.01
N GLU A 44 6.94 -4.94 18.23
CA GLU A 44 5.73 -4.22 18.62
C GLU A 44 6.01 -2.70 18.68
N ASP A 45 7.10 -2.27 19.31
CA ASP A 45 7.39 -0.86 19.60
C ASP A 45 7.97 -0.12 18.38
N GLU A 46 8.90 -0.74 17.64
CA GLU A 46 9.64 -0.07 16.56
C GLU A 46 8.96 -0.22 15.19
N LEU A 47 8.07 -1.21 15.00
CA LEU A 47 7.44 -1.45 13.69
C LEU A 47 5.91 -1.47 13.77
N ARG A 48 5.32 -2.38 14.56
CA ARG A 48 3.88 -2.62 14.49
C ARG A 48 3.07 -1.45 15.02
N SER A 49 3.37 -0.95 16.21
CA SER A 49 2.65 0.19 16.79
C SER A 49 2.79 1.46 15.96
N PRO A 50 3.98 1.85 15.46
CA PRO A 50 4.10 2.98 14.53
C PRO A 50 3.30 2.82 13.25
N MET A 51 3.25 1.61 12.66
CA MET A 51 2.45 1.35 11.46
C MET A 51 0.94 1.46 11.74
N LEU A 52 0.46 0.97 12.88
CA LEU A 52 -0.94 1.10 13.28
C LEU A 52 -1.32 2.56 13.55
N HIS A 53 -0.48 3.32 14.24
CA HIS A 53 -0.63 4.75 14.45
C HIS A 53 -0.68 5.53 13.13
N PHE A 54 0.20 5.18 12.18
CA PHE A 54 0.14 5.78 10.84
C PHE A 54 -1.20 5.50 10.17
N ILE A 55 -1.67 4.26 10.17
CA ILE A 55 -2.94 3.86 9.55
C ILE A 55 -4.10 4.65 10.15
N GLU A 56 -4.14 4.80 11.48
CA GLU A 56 -5.14 5.58 12.19
C GLU A 56 -5.08 7.06 11.80
N SER A 57 -3.89 7.65 11.83
CA SER A 57 -3.67 9.06 11.46
C SER A 57 -3.96 9.34 9.99
N PHE A 58 -3.79 8.35 9.11
CA PHE A 58 -4.03 8.46 7.68
C PHE A 58 -5.52 8.37 7.30
N ALA A 59 -6.35 7.74 8.14
CA ALA A 59 -7.77 7.52 7.86
C ALA A 59 -8.52 8.79 7.41
N PRO A 60 -8.45 9.94 8.10
CA PRO A 60 -9.17 11.14 7.68
C PRO A 60 -8.66 11.76 6.38
N TYR A 61 -7.40 11.49 5.99
CA TYR A 61 -6.85 11.93 4.70
C TYR A 61 -7.33 11.02 3.57
N LEU A 62 -7.37 9.72 3.81
CA LEU A 62 -7.89 8.75 2.85
C LEU A 62 -9.39 8.99 2.57
N GLU A 63 -10.17 9.28 3.59
CA GLU A 63 -11.61 9.61 3.47
C GLU A 63 -11.84 10.83 2.58
N LYS A 64 -10.98 11.88 2.68
CA LYS A 64 -11.03 13.04 1.78
C LYS A 64 -10.74 12.68 0.31
N VAL A 65 -9.93 11.66 0.05
CA VAL A 65 -9.67 11.16 -1.31
C VAL A 65 -10.88 10.38 -1.81
N SER A 66 -11.42 9.48 -1.00
CA SER A 66 -12.62 8.72 -1.29
C SER A 66 -13.13 7.99 -0.05
N GLU A 67 -14.38 8.18 0.28
CA GLU A 67 -15.10 7.45 1.35
C GLU A 67 -15.24 5.94 1.10
N ASN A 68 -14.89 5.48 -0.11
CA ASN A 68 -14.96 4.08 -0.48
C ASN A 68 -13.75 3.24 -0.04
N PHE A 69 -12.72 3.84 0.53
CA PHE A 69 -11.52 3.12 0.97
C PHE A 69 -11.37 3.18 2.49
N LEU A 70 -10.85 2.11 3.05
CA LEU A 70 -10.77 1.90 4.49
C LEU A 70 -9.32 1.87 4.98
N ALA A 71 -8.99 2.76 5.92
CA ALA A 71 -7.79 2.67 6.75
C ALA A 71 -8.20 2.04 8.09
N ASP A 72 -7.92 0.75 8.24
CA ASP A 72 -8.35 -0.06 9.38
C ASP A 72 -7.13 -0.40 10.25
N ALA A 73 -7.00 0.28 11.39
CA ALA A 73 -5.90 0.12 12.32
C ALA A 73 -6.05 -1.09 13.27
N ARG A 74 -7.03 -1.98 13.05
CA ARG A 74 -7.16 -3.18 13.87
C ARG A 74 -5.90 -4.02 13.81
N PRO A 75 -5.44 -4.57 14.96
CA PRO A 75 -4.21 -5.36 15.04
C PRO A 75 -4.20 -6.63 14.20
N LEU A 76 -5.39 -7.22 13.94
CA LEU A 76 -5.56 -8.43 13.14
C LEU A 76 -6.66 -8.21 12.10
N GLY A 77 -6.37 -8.54 10.85
CA GLY A 77 -7.33 -8.41 9.74
C GLY A 77 -7.60 -6.97 9.29
N GLY A 78 -6.89 -5.98 9.83
CA GLY A 78 -6.92 -4.60 9.41
C GLY A 78 -6.06 -4.33 8.18
N SER A 79 -5.69 -3.08 7.98
CA SER A 79 -4.88 -2.63 6.83
C SER A 79 -3.43 -3.11 6.91
N LEU A 80 -2.85 -3.29 8.10
CA LEU A 80 -1.47 -3.75 8.26
C LEU A 80 -1.34 -5.24 7.93
N PHE A 81 -0.47 -5.58 7.00
CA PHE A 81 -0.14 -6.97 6.73
C PHE A 81 0.67 -7.60 7.87
N ARG A 82 0.37 -8.86 8.17
CA ARG A 82 1.16 -9.65 9.11
C ARG A 82 2.62 -9.75 8.66
N ILE A 83 3.53 -9.72 9.60
CA ILE A 83 4.98 -9.85 9.35
C ILE A 83 5.37 -11.26 8.85
N HIS A 84 4.60 -12.28 9.22
CA HIS A 84 4.86 -13.66 8.83
C HIS A 84 4.66 -13.88 7.33
N ARG A 85 5.57 -14.61 6.70
CA ARG A 85 5.45 -15.05 5.31
C ARG A 85 4.65 -16.35 5.22
N ASP A 86 3.94 -16.52 4.12
CA ASP A 86 3.45 -17.83 3.72
C ASP A 86 4.55 -18.55 2.92
N THR A 87 5.21 -19.50 3.57
CA THR A 87 6.36 -20.21 3.00
C THR A 87 6.00 -21.60 2.47
N ARG A 88 4.71 -21.98 2.47
CA ARG A 88 4.29 -23.34 2.08
C ARG A 88 4.80 -23.72 0.69
N PHE A 89 4.67 -22.82 -0.28
CA PHE A 89 5.06 -23.05 -1.67
C PHE A 89 6.29 -22.22 -2.11
N ALA A 90 6.90 -21.47 -1.19
CA ALA A 90 8.07 -20.65 -1.50
C ALA A 90 9.36 -21.47 -1.48
N LYS A 91 10.29 -21.19 -2.41
CA LYS A 91 11.65 -21.75 -2.37
C LYS A 91 12.42 -21.21 -1.16
N ASP A 92 12.36 -19.91 -0.93
CA ASP A 92 12.90 -19.27 0.26
C ASP A 92 11.98 -19.49 1.46
N LYS A 93 12.50 -20.17 2.48
CA LYS A 93 11.78 -20.56 3.70
C LYS A 93 11.95 -19.57 4.85
N THR A 94 12.57 -18.41 4.64
CA THR A 94 12.65 -17.37 5.68
C THR A 94 11.26 -16.99 6.19
N PRO A 95 11.04 -17.00 7.53
CA PRO A 95 9.69 -16.96 8.09
C PRO A 95 9.04 -15.57 8.11
N TYR A 96 9.83 -14.50 7.98
CA TYR A 96 9.34 -13.13 8.12
C TYR A 96 9.59 -12.29 6.86
N LYS A 97 8.70 -11.31 6.64
CA LYS A 97 8.90 -10.27 5.63
C LYS A 97 9.95 -9.28 6.13
N THR A 98 10.77 -8.79 5.22
CA THR A 98 11.79 -7.76 5.48
C THR A 98 11.30 -6.34 5.21
N HIS A 99 10.01 -6.19 5.06
CA HIS A 99 9.28 -4.95 4.87
C HIS A 99 7.99 -4.92 5.68
N ALA A 100 7.50 -3.75 6.02
CA ALA A 100 6.13 -3.55 6.46
C ALA A 100 5.27 -3.10 5.28
N GLY A 101 4.04 -3.56 5.22
CA GLY A 101 3.09 -3.16 4.18
C GLY A 101 1.70 -2.93 4.77
N ALA A 102 1.01 -1.91 4.27
CA ALA A 102 -0.38 -1.66 4.60
C ALA A 102 -1.22 -1.56 3.33
N HIS A 103 -2.43 -2.12 3.35
CA HIS A 103 -3.36 -2.10 2.24
C HIS A 103 -4.67 -1.43 2.64
N PHE A 104 -4.99 -0.35 1.97
CA PHE A 104 -6.21 0.43 2.15
C PHE A 104 -7.20 0.01 1.07
N ARG A 105 -7.99 -1.00 1.38
CA ARG A 105 -8.90 -1.65 0.42
C ARG A 105 -10.20 -0.90 0.28
N HIS A 106 -10.86 -1.10 -0.86
CA HIS A 106 -12.22 -0.65 -1.06
C HIS A 106 -13.17 -1.33 -0.05
N LEU A 107 -14.16 -0.60 0.49
CA LEU A 107 -15.11 -1.09 1.51
C LEU A 107 -15.83 -2.38 1.12
N ARG A 108 -16.15 -2.54 -0.17
CA ARG A 108 -16.80 -3.75 -0.71
C ARG A 108 -15.83 -4.89 -1.03
N ALA A 109 -14.53 -4.67 -0.80
CA ALA A 109 -13.52 -5.67 -1.10
C ALA A 109 -13.48 -6.78 -0.04
N LYS A 110 -13.44 -8.03 -0.50
CA LYS A 110 -13.27 -9.20 0.38
C LYS A 110 -11.79 -9.49 0.68
N ASP A 111 -10.89 -9.09 -0.25
CA ASP A 111 -9.47 -9.42 -0.20
C ASP A 111 -8.58 -8.39 -0.93
N VAL A 112 -7.32 -8.73 -1.14
CA VAL A 112 -6.30 -7.89 -1.79
C VAL A 112 -6.44 -7.77 -3.32
N HIS A 113 -7.34 -8.53 -3.94
CA HIS A 113 -7.55 -8.52 -5.40
C HIS A 113 -8.57 -7.44 -5.85
N ALA A 114 -9.04 -6.62 -4.91
CA ALA A 114 -9.86 -5.46 -5.21
C ALA A 114 -8.99 -4.20 -5.34
N PRO A 115 -9.52 -3.12 -5.95
CA PRO A 115 -8.85 -1.82 -5.99
C PRO A 115 -8.48 -1.34 -4.59
N GLY A 116 -7.31 -0.77 -4.44
CA GLY A 116 -6.85 -0.24 -3.17
C GLY A 116 -5.59 0.58 -3.29
N PHE A 117 -5.20 1.18 -2.16
CA PHE A 117 -3.89 1.81 -2.01
C PHE A 117 -3.00 0.87 -1.19
N TYR A 118 -1.71 0.88 -1.50
CA TYR A 118 -0.72 0.07 -0.82
C TYR A 118 0.47 0.92 -0.40
N LEU A 119 0.84 0.86 0.88
CA LEU A 119 2.06 1.44 1.40
C LEU A 119 3.11 0.34 1.59
N HIS A 120 4.31 0.59 1.08
CA HIS A 120 5.48 -0.26 1.25
C HIS A 120 6.57 0.47 2.02
N MET A 121 7.07 -0.16 3.07
CA MET A 121 8.11 0.36 3.95
C MET A 121 9.24 -0.67 4.05
N GLU A 122 10.27 -0.51 3.23
CA GLU A 122 11.50 -1.31 3.26
C GLU A 122 12.72 -0.39 3.28
N PRO A 123 13.82 -0.73 3.96
CA PRO A 123 15.05 0.06 3.90
C PRO A 123 15.52 0.30 2.46
N GLY A 124 15.55 1.55 2.03
CA GLY A 124 15.93 1.94 0.67
C GLY A 124 14.82 1.81 -0.38
N ASN A 125 13.63 1.35 -0.01
CA ASN A 125 12.49 1.22 -0.91
C ASN A 125 11.18 1.56 -0.19
N VAL A 126 10.77 2.82 -0.25
CA VAL A 126 9.52 3.30 0.32
C VAL A 126 8.65 3.86 -0.78
N PHE A 127 7.43 3.36 -0.91
CA PHE A 127 6.49 3.87 -1.91
C PHE A 127 5.03 3.67 -1.48
N MET A 128 4.16 4.46 -2.08
CA MET A 128 2.72 4.24 -2.06
C MET A 128 2.24 3.98 -3.49
N GLY A 129 1.42 2.97 -3.67
CA GLY A 129 0.83 2.62 -4.95
C GLY A 129 -0.69 2.58 -4.88
N ALA A 130 -1.35 2.72 -6.03
CA ALA A 130 -2.78 2.53 -6.20
C ALA A 130 -3.02 1.55 -7.35
N GLY A 131 -3.91 0.58 -7.16
CA GLY A 131 -4.18 -0.42 -8.20
C GLY A 131 -4.88 -1.65 -7.70
N ILE A 132 -4.78 -2.72 -8.48
CA ILE A 132 -5.33 -4.04 -8.18
C ILE A 132 -4.20 -5.07 -8.23
N TRP A 133 -4.00 -5.78 -7.13
CA TRP A 133 -2.98 -6.83 -7.10
C TRP A 133 -3.48 -8.10 -7.78
N ARG A 134 -2.80 -8.52 -8.89
CA ARG A 134 -3.10 -9.74 -9.65
C ARG A 134 -4.60 -9.92 -9.96
N PRO A 135 -5.21 -8.97 -10.69
CA PRO A 135 -6.62 -9.10 -11.06
C PRO A 135 -6.84 -10.35 -11.91
N ASP A 136 -7.99 -10.99 -11.76
CA ASP A 136 -8.39 -12.10 -12.62
C ASP A 136 -8.68 -11.65 -14.07
N SER A 137 -8.82 -12.61 -14.97
CA SER A 137 -9.04 -12.34 -16.40
C SER A 137 -10.35 -11.57 -16.64
N ALA A 138 -11.40 -11.82 -15.88
CA ALA A 138 -12.68 -11.13 -16.03
C ALA A 138 -12.55 -9.66 -15.58
N THR A 139 -11.88 -9.40 -14.47
CA THR A 139 -11.59 -8.03 -13.99
C THR A 139 -10.70 -7.28 -14.99
N LEU A 140 -9.65 -7.93 -15.51
CA LEU A 140 -8.81 -7.34 -16.56
C LEU A 140 -9.61 -7.04 -17.85
N GLY A 141 -10.53 -7.90 -18.24
CA GLY A 141 -11.44 -7.68 -19.37
C GLY A 141 -12.23 -6.39 -19.19
N LYS A 142 -12.92 -6.24 -18.06
CA LYS A 142 -13.69 -5.03 -17.73
C LYS A 142 -12.85 -3.74 -17.74
N ILE A 143 -11.62 -3.80 -17.21
CA ILE A 143 -10.71 -2.65 -17.24
C ILE A 143 -10.36 -2.26 -18.67
N ARG A 144 -10.03 -3.24 -19.53
CA ARG A 144 -9.70 -3.01 -20.94
C ARG A 144 -10.88 -2.45 -21.70
N GLU A 145 -12.07 -3.03 -21.52
CA GLU A 145 -13.32 -2.54 -22.11
C GLU A 145 -13.59 -1.09 -21.74
N ALA A 146 -13.41 -0.73 -20.47
CA ALA A 146 -13.58 0.64 -20.00
C ALA A 146 -12.54 1.62 -20.60
N ILE A 147 -11.30 1.16 -20.82
CA ILE A 147 -10.25 1.94 -21.50
C ILE A 147 -10.62 2.17 -22.97
N VAL A 148 -11.09 1.14 -23.66
CA VAL A 148 -11.49 1.24 -25.08
C VAL A 148 -12.72 2.11 -25.23
N ALA A 149 -13.72 1.98 -24.33
CA ALA A 149 -14.95 2.77 -24.36
C ALA A 149 -14.68 4.29 -24.26
N ASP A 150 -13.63 4.71 -23.56
CA ASP A 150 -13.22 6.12 -23.49
C ASP A 150 -11.68 6.27 -23.52
N ALA A 151 -11.09 5.89 -24.65
CA ALA A 151 -9.64 5.96 -24.86
C ALA A 151 -9.08 7.38 -24.75
N LYS A 152 -9.88 8.41 -25.11
CA LYS A 152 -9.48 9.82 -24.96
C LYS A 152 -9.34 10.20 -23.50
N LYS A 153 -10.29 9.81 -22.67
CA LYS A 153 -10.26 10.05 -21.23
C LYS A 153 -9.07 9.31 -20.59
N TRP A 154 -8.88 8.05 -20.95
CA TRP A 154 -7.75 7.27 -20.46
C TRP A 154 -6.42 7.93 -20.81
N LYS A 155 -6.21 8.31 -22.08
CA LYS A 155 -5.00 9.03 -22.51
C LYS A 155 -4.78 10.32 -21.72
N ARG A 156 -5.82 11.15 -21.57
CA ARG A 156 -5.75 12.38 -20.79
C ARG A 156 -5.34 12.14 -19.35
N LEU A 157 -5.90 11.11 -18.70
CA LEU A 157 -5.59 10.79 -17.29
C LEU A 157 -4.19 10.19 -17.15
N SER A 158 -3.82 9.23 -18.01
CA SER A 158 -2.53 8.53 -17.91
C SER A 158 -1.33 9.39 -18.28
N THR A 159 -1.54 10.48 -19.04
CA THR A 159 -0.49 11.43 -19.43
C THR A 159 -0.62 12.78 -18.75
N ALA A 160 -1.45 12.89 -17.72
CA ALA A 160 -1.66 14.15 -17.01
C ALA A 160 -0.35 14.63 -16.35
N LYS A 161 0.03 15.89 -16.60
CA LYS A 161 1.21 16.52 -15.98
C LYS A 161 1.20 16.43 -14.46
N ALA A 162 0.01 16.43 -13.84
CA ALA A 162 -0.16 16.27 -12.40
C ALA A 162 0.45 14.97 -11.86
N LEU A 163 0.45 13.88 -12.63
CA LEU A 163 1.08 12.63 -12.23
C LEU A 163 2.60 12.77 -12.14
N GLY A 164 3.24 13.37 -13.16
CA GLY A 164 4.67 13.63 -13.13
C GLY A 164 5.08 14.61 -12.03
N ASN A 165 4.29 15.67 -11.80
CA ASN A 165 4.53 16.63 -10.71
C ASN A 165 4.41 16.00 -9.31
N ALA A 166 3.62 14.93 -9.18
CA ALA A 166 3.45 14.18 -7.94
C ALA A 166 4.37 12.94 -7.87
N ASP A 167 5.32 12.79 -8.80
CA ASP A 167 6.21 11.62 -8.94
C ASP A 167 5.44 10.29 -9.02
N ILE A 168 4.28 10.31 -9.69
CA ILE A 168 3.46 9.13 -9.91
C ILE A 168 3.75 8.56 -11.28
N SER A 169 4.13 7.29 -11.33
CA SER A 169 4.40 6.54 -12.56
C SER A 169 3.59 5.25 -12.63
N PHE A 170 3.29 4.80 -13.85
CA PHE A 170 2.72 3.47 -14.06
C PHE A 170 3.84 2.44 -14.03
N VAL A 171 3.68 1.43 -13.17
CA VAL A 171 4.63 0.33 -13.00
C VAL A 171 3.92 -1.01 -13.21
N GLY A 172 4.66 -2.03 -13.61
CA GLY A 172 4.16 -3.39 -13.80
C GLY A 172 4.56 -3.98 -15.15
N ASP A 173 4.19 -5.24 -15.32
CA ASP A 173 4.45 -5.97 -16.55
C ASP A 173 3.49 -5.55 -17.65
N SER A 174 3.99 -5.43 -18.88
CA SER A 174 3.19 -5.17 -20.07
C SER A 174 3.18 -6.38 -21.00
N LEU A 175 2.07 -6.57 -21.70
CA LEU A 175 1.98 -7.59 -22.72
C LEU A 175 2.79 -7.17 -23.97
N LYS A 176 3.49 -8.13 -24.59
CA LYS A 176 4.23 -7.90 -25.86
C LYS A 176 3.29 -7.69 -27.06
N ARG A 177 2.07 -8.15 -26.96
CA ARG A 177 1.02 -8.02 -27.99
C ARG A 177 -0.30 -7.64 -27.34
N PRO A 178 -1.17 -6.92 -28.05
CA PRO A 178 -2.52 -6.67 -27.55
C PRO A 178 -3.21 -7.99 -27.18
N PRO A 179 -4.04 -8.02 -26.13
CA PRO A 179 -4.83 -9.19 -25.81
C PRO A 179 -5.90 -9.40 -26.88
N ARG A 180 -6.29 -10.65 -27.12
CA ARG A 180 -7.34 -11.01 -28.10
C ARG A 180 -8.61 -10.17 -27.87
N GLY A 181 -9.10 -9.54 -28.92
CA GLY A 181 -10.27 -8.66 -28.89
C GLY A 181 -9.99 -7.19 -28.53
N PHE A 182 -8.70 -6.80 -28.47
CA PHE A 182 -8.26 -5.41 -28.18
C PHE A 182 -7.16 -4.95 -29.15
N ASP A 183 -7.26 -5.39 -30.41
CA ASP A 183 -6.32 -5.08 -31.50
C ASP A 183 -6.40 -3.62 -31.94
#